data_923e6500074cffc35a59cc00d703398a
#
_entry.id   923e6500074cffc35a59cc00d703398a
#
_cell.length_a   1.000
_cell.length_b   1.000
_cell.length_c   1.000
_cell.angle_alpha   90.00
_cell.angle_beta   90.00
_cell.angle_gamma   90.00
#
_symmetry.space_group_name_H-M   'P 1'
#
loop_
_entity.id
_entity.type
_entity.pdbx_description
1 polymer ?
#
loop_
_entity_poly.entity_id
_entity_poly.type
_entity_poly.pdbx_seq_one_letter_code
_entity_poly.pdbx_strand_id
1 'polypeptide(L)'
;MICRINKTELVGRLAARSVALDVELMSVVGAIVDDVRARGDEALIAYTARFDKVELKQIRVSEGELQRCAAGVDERVRRALREAIENVREFHERQVEESWTINPRAGVQLGQRITPLERVGLYVPGGTAAYPSSVVMNVVPAQVAGVERIVVTTPPRTLSESPAVAAALVELNVDEVYAVGGAQAIAALAFGTETVPRVDKITGPGNKYVAAAKKIVFGVVGIDAIAGPTEVVIVADETARADFVAADLLAQAEHGEDASAVLITDSEMLARSVAEEVVRQAESLPRRDIVEASLRDYGAIVLVETLDEACALVNELAPEHVEVVTSDDDAIAAKIRHAGAIFFGSYTPEAVGDYLAGPNHVLPTSRTARFSSALGVYDFVKRTSLLRYEKEAFERAAESVAVLAKCEGLGGHARSALIRKEVLTRRRNGATETQLRCAAAPPREKGSL
;
A
#
# COMPACT_ATOMS: atom_id res chain seq x y z
N MET A 1 -26.75 -10.99 16.87
CA MET A 1 -26.00 -10.12 15.93
C MET A 1 -24.53 -10.10 16.31
N ILE A 2 -24.05 -9.30 17.25
CA ILE A 2 -22.67 -9.36 17.73
C ILE A 2 -22.56 -10.25 18.99
N CYS A 3 -21.49 -11.08 19.09
CA CYS A 3 -21.34 -12.06 20.16
C CYS A 3 -20.25 -11.63 21.16
N ARG A 4 -20.51 -11.95 22.46
CA ARG A 4 -19.43 -11.91 23.47
C ARG A 4 -18.60 -13.19 23.37
N ILE A 5 -17.30 -13.03 23.22
CA ILE A 5 -16.35 -14.14 23.15
C ILE A 5 -15.09 -13.82 23.99
N ASN A 6 -14.32 -14.82 24.30
CA ASN A 6 -13.05 -14.63 24.97
C ASN A 6 -11.91 -14.33 23.97
N LYS A 7 -10.77 -13.84 24.46
CA LYS A 7 -9.61 -13.47 23.64
C LYS A 7 -9.06 -14.61 22.77
N THR A 8 -9.03 -15.84 23.30
CA THR A 8 -8.51 -17.00 22.56
C THR A 8 -9.39 -17.34 21.37
N GLU A 9 -10.70 -17.28 21.57
CA GLU A 9 -11.69 -17.49 20.49
C GLU A 9 -11.60 -16.39 19.43
N LEU A 10 -11.45 -15.11 19.83
CA LEU A 10 -11.27 -14.00 18.91
C LEU A 10 -10.02 -14.20 18.03
N VAL A 11 -8.86 -14.45 18.67
CA VAL A 11 -7.59 -14.65 17.94
C VAL A 11 -7.71 -15.82 16.95
N GLY A 12 -8.32 -16.94 17.37
CA GLY A 12 -8.56 -18.10 16.50
C GLY A 12 -9.48 -17.76 15.31
N ARG A 13 -10.58 -17.04 15.56
CA ARG A 13 -11.55 -16.64 14.55
C ARG A 13 -10.93 -15.70 13.50
N LEU A 14 -10.18 -14.69 13.93
CA LEU A 14 -9.52 -13.74 13.02
C LEU A 14 -8.31 -14.35 12.29
N ALA A 15 -7.60 -15.30 12.92
CA ALA A 15 -6.53 -16.03 12.23
C ALA A 15 -7.05 -16.87 11.06
N ALA A 16 -8.24 -17.47 11.20
CA ALA A 16 -8.89 -18.23 10.13
C ALA A 16 -9.38 -17.35 8.97
N ARG A 17 -9.56 -16.05 9.20
CA ARG A 17 -10.01 -15.05 8.21
C ARG A 17 -8.90 -14.59 7.25
N SER A 18 -7.64 -14.92 7.52
CA SER A 18 -6.52 -14.49 6.66
C SER A 18 -6.83 -14.81 5.19
N VAL A 19 -6.36 -13.93 4.27
CA VAL A 19 -6.52 -14.13 2.82
C VAL A 19 -5.95 -15.49 2.45
N ALA A 20 -6.77 -16.53 2.50
CA ALA A 20 -6.41 -17.83 1.95
C ALA A 20 -6.35 -17.67 0.42
N LEU A 21 -5.19 -17.23 -0.07
CA LEU A 21 -4.87 -17.34 -1.49
C LEU A 21 -4.60 -18.83 -1.74
N ASP A 22 -5.69 -19.60 -1.84
CA ASP A 22 -5.62 -21.03 -2.06
C ASP A 22 -4.97 -21.37 -3.42
N VAL A 23 -4.56 -22.61 -3.56
CA VAL A 23 -3.85 -23.07 -4.76
C VAL A 23 -4.74 -22.95 -6.01
N GLU A 24 -6.04 -23.16 -5.88
CA GLU A 24 -6.98 -23.06 -6.99
C GLU A 24 -7.13 -21.62 -7.48
N LEU A 25 -7.33 -20.66 -6.57
CA LEU A 25 -7.37 -19.23 -6.88
C LEU A 25 -6.08 -18.77 -7.56
N MET A 26 -4.92 -19.16 -7.00
CA MET A 26 -3.62 -18.79 -7.56
C MET A 26 -3.42 -19.38 -8.96
N SER A 27 -3.89 -20.59 -9.22
CA SER A 27 -3.82 -21.23 -10.55
C SER A 27 -4.70 -20.50 -11.57
N VAL A 28 -5.95 -20.19 -11.20
CA VAL A 28 -6.89 -19.46 -12.06
C VAL A 28 -6.35 -18.06 -12.40
N VAL A 29 -5.86 -17.34 -11.41
CA VAL A 29 -5.33 -15.98 -11.60
C VAL A 29 -4.00 -16.03 -12.37
N GLY A 30 -3.14 -17.03 -12.13
CA GLY A 30 -1.92 -17.25 -12.89
C GLY A 30 -2.19 -17.40 -14.37
N ALA A 31 -3.18 -18.21 -14.75
CA ALA A 31 -3.59 -18.38 -16.14
C ALA A 31 -4.07 -17.06 -16.78
N ILE A 32 -4.79 -16.20 -16.05
CA ILE A 32 -5.21 -14.89 -16.53
C ILE A 32 -4.00 -13.98 -16.74
N VAL A 33 -3.06 -13.95 -15.80
CA VAL A 33 -1.85 -13.14 -15.87
C VAL A 33 -0.98 -13.54 -17.09
N ASP A 34 -0.79 -14.85 -17.29
CA ASP A 34 -0.01 -15.38 -18.42
C ASP A 34 -0.69 -15.09 -19.76
N ASP A 35 -2.01 -15.18 -19.83
CA ASP A 35 -2.78 -14.90 -21.02
C ASP A 35 -2.73 -13.42 -21.41
N VAL A 36 -2.87 -12.49 -20.45
CA VAL A 36 -2.68 -11.06 -20.73
C VAL A 36 -1.27 -10.76 -21.19
N ARG A 37 -0.26 -11.38 -20.58
CA ARG A 37 1.13 -11.25 -21.02
C ARG A 37 1.37 -11.72 -22.44
N ALA A 38 0.63 -12.75 -22.87
CA ALA A 38 0.79 -13.35 -24.20
C ALA A 38 -0.01 -12.62 -25.29
N ARG A 39 -1.23 -12.16 -25.01
CA ARG A 39 -2.19 -11.62 -25.99
C ARG A 39 -2.52 -10.14 -25.83
N GLY A 40 -1.96 -9.46 -24.82
CA GLY A 40 -2.14 -8.02 -24.63
C GLY A 40 -3.61 -7.58 -24.58
N ASP A 41 -3.95 -6.57 -25.34
CA ASP A 41 -5.29 -5.96 -25.39
C ASP A 41 -6.39 -6.95 -25.78
N GLU A 42 -6.10 -7.94 -26.61
CA GLU A 42 -7.07 -8.99 -26.98
C GLU A 42 -7.55 -9.75 -25.74
N ALA A 43 -6.64 -10.12 -24.84
CA ALA A 43 -6.99 -10.79 -23.61
C ALA A 43 -7.82 -9.86 -22.69
N LEU A 44 -7.44 -8.58 -22.59
CA LEU A 44 -8.19 -7.61 -21.77
C LEU A 44 -9.65 -7.47 -22.23
N ILE A 45 -9.89 -7.34 -23.53
CA ILE A 45 -11.22 -7.25 -24.13
C ILE A 45 -12.01 -8.53 -23.85
N ALA A 46 -11.38 -9.72 -24.07
CA ALA A 46 -12.03 -11.00 -23.83
C ALA A 46 -12.41 -11.21 -22.36
N TYR A 47 -11.55 -10.90 -21.42
CA TYR A 47 -11.85 -11.02 -20.00
C TYR A 47 -12.87 -9.98 -19.52
N THR A 48 -12.84 -8.77 -20.03
CA THR A 48 -13.85 -7.74 -19.73
C THR A 48 -15.24 -8.18 -20.23
N ALA A 49 -15.34 -8.71 -21.46
CA ALA A 49 -16.59 -9.27 -21.94
C ALA A 49 -17.08 -10.45 -21.09
N ARG A 50 -16.16 -11.31 -20.65
CA ARG A 50 -16.48 -12.49 -19.82
C ARG A 50 -16.90 -12.13 -18.41
N PHE A 51 -16.18 -11.26 -17.70
CA PHE A 51 -16.37 -11.00 -16.27
C PHE A 51 -17.29 -9.80 -16.02
N ASP A 52 -17.06 -8.68 -16.74
CA ASP A 52 -17.83 -7.45 -16.54
C ASP A 52 -19.09 -7.42 -17.41
N LYS A 53 -19.23 -8.35 -18.39
CA LYS A 53 -20.35 -8.37 -19.36
C LYS A 53 -20.44 -7.08 -20.18
N VAL A 54 -19.29 -6.52 -20.54
CA VAL A 54 -19.15 -5.30 -21.34
C VAL A 54 -18.29 -5.58 -22.56
N GLU A 55 -18.81 -5.27 -23.75
CA GLU A 55 -18.02 -5.29 -24.99
C GLU A 55 -17.32 -3.96 -25.15
N LEU A 56 -16.02 -3.93 -24.89
CA LEU A 56 -15.20 -2.73 -25.02
C LEU A 56 -14.87 -2.46 -26.48
N LYS A 57 -15.14 -1.24 -26.93
CA LYS A 57 -14.67 -0.71 -28.22
C LYS A 57 -13.26 -0.12 -28.12
N GLN A 58 -12.92 0.38 -26.96
CA GLN A 58 -11.61 0.92 -26.61
C GLN A 58 -11.37 0.73 -25.11
N ILE A 59 -10.11 0.48 -24.73
CA ILE A 59 -9.71 0.27 -23.34
C ILE A 59 -9.44 1.61 -22.64
N ARG A 60 -8.81 2.56 -23.35
CA ARG A 60 -8.52 3.88 -22.81
C ARG A 60 -9.80 4.74 -22.79
N VAL A 61 -10.08 5.33 -21.64
CA VAL A 61 -11.15 6.30 -21.45
C VAL A 61 -10.67 7.65 -21.98
N SER A 62 -11.44 8.27 -22.89
CA SER A 62 -11.10 9.59 -23.40
C SER A 62 -11.40 10.67 -22.35
N GLU A 63 -10.65 11.79 -22.41
CA GLU A 63 -10.90 12.94 -21.54
C GLU A 63 -12.36 13.43 -21.63
N GLY A 64 -12.90 13.52 -22.85
CA GLY A 64 -14.29 13.91 -23.05
C GLY A 64 -15.32 12.93 -22.45
N GLU A 65 -15.00 11.64 -22.39
CA GLU A 65 -15.83 10.64 -21.70
C GLU A 65 -15.75 10.81 -20.18
N LEU A 66 -14.55 10.97 -19.64
CA LEU A 66 -14.33 11.20 -18.23
C LEU A 66 -15.06 12.46 -17.74
N GLN A 67 -14.96 13.57 -18.50
CA GLN A 67 -15.66 14.82 -18.21
C GLN A 67 -17.19 14.64 -18.26
N ARG A 68 -17.71 13.88 -19.23
CA ARG A 68 -19.17 13.60 -19.29
C ARG A 68 -19.65 12.78 -18.09
N CYS A 69 -18.89 11.77 -17.67
CA CYS A 69 -19.22 10.98 -16.49
C CYS A 69 -19.22 11.85 -15.22
N ALA A 70 -18.25 12.75 -15.10
CA ALA A 70 -18.13 13.66 -13.96
C ALA A 70 -19.21 14.78 -13.95
N ALA A 71 -19.78 15.16 -15.09
CA ALA A 71 -20.62 16.35 -15.22
C ALA A 71 -21.89 16.34 -14.35
N GLY A 72 -22.45 15.15 -14.07
CA GLY A 72 -23.69 14.99 -13.28
C GLY A 72 -23.50 14.99 -11.76
N VAL A 73 -22.29 15.16 -11.26
CA VAL A 73 -22.01 15.10 -9.81
C VAL A 73 -22.45 16.38 -9.11
N ASP A 74 -23.21 16.23 -8.01
CA ASP A 74 -23.67 17.33 -7.14
C ASP A 74 -22.48 18.19 -6.66
N GLU A 75 -22.62 19.50 -6.67
CA GLU A 75 -21.56 20.43 -6.27
C GLU A 75 -21.14 20.27 -4.79
N ARG A 76 -22.03 19.76 -3.93
CA ARG A 76 -21.68 19.42 -2.55
C ARG A 76 -20.67 18.28 -2.49
N VAL A 77 -20.84 17.27 -3.36
CA VAL A 77 -19.89 16.15 -3.47
C VAL A 77 -18.54 16.65 -4.01
N ARG A 78 -18.55 17.50 -5.04
CA ARG A 78 -17.31 18.10 -5.57
C ARG A 78 -16.57 18.92 -4.52
N ARG A 79 -17.30 19.71 -3.73
CA ARG A 79 -16.70 20.49 -2.64
C ARG A 79 -16.06 19.58 -1.60
N ALA A 80 -16.75 18.52 -1.15
CA ALA A 80 -16.21 17.55 -0.21
C ALA A 80 -14.97 16.83 -0.77
N LEU A 81 -14.97 16.49 -2.07
CA LEU A 81 -13.79 15.91 -2.72
C LEU A 81 -12.60 16.87 -2.73
N ARG A 82 -12.81 18.16 -3.05
CA ARG A 82 -11.73 19.16 -3.01
C ARG A 82 -11.17 19.34 -1.61
N GLU A 83 -12.04 19.41 -0.61
CA GLU A 83 -11.63 19.47 0.80
C GLU A 83 -10.81 18.23 1.22
N ALA A 84 -11.26 17.02 0.85
CA ALA A 84 -10.52 15.80 1.09
C ALA A 84 -9.15 15.79 0.39
N ILE A 85 -9.10 16.22 -0.88
CA ILE A 85 -7.85 16.32 -1.66
C ILE A 85 -6.86 17.28 -0.97
N GLU A 86 -7.34 18.43 -0.48
CA GLU A 86 -6.51 19.42 0.20
C GLU A 86 -5.95 18.86 1.52
N ASN A 87 -6.79 18.27 2.37
CA ASN A 87 -6.38 17.69 3.65
C ASN A 87 -5.39 16.52 3.45
N VAL A 88 -5.67 15.63 2.49
CA VAL A 88 -4.78 14.50 2.18
C VAL A 88 -3.44 15.01 1.64
N ARG A 89 -3.44 16.07 0.84
CA ARG A 89 -2.21 16.70 0.34
C ARG A 89 -1.39 17.31 1.46
N GLU A 90 -2.00 18.10 2.32
CA GLU A 90 -1.32 18.74 3.47
C GLU A 90 -0.65 17.70 4.37
N PHE A 91 -1.34 16.61 4.66
CA PHE A 91 -0.77 15.52 5.46
C PHE A 91 0.44 14.87 4.76
N HIS A 92 0.30 14.53 3.48
CA HIS A 92 1.33 13.80 2.75
C HIS A 92 2.54 14.67 2.40
N GLU A 93 2.40 15.98 2.30
CA GLU A 93 3.53 16.91 2.13
C GLU A 93 4.53 16.82 3.29
N ARG A 94 4.08 16.43 4.51
CA ARG A 94 4.95 16.20 5.66
C ARG A 94 5.79 14.93 5.55
N GLN A 95 5.46 14.03 4.61
CA GLN A 95 6.18 12.77 4.39
C GLN A 95 7.28 12.91 3.32
N VAL A 96 7.42 14.06 2.69
CA VAL A 96 8.44 14.28 1.66
C VAL A 96 9.82 14.24 2.29
N GLU A 97 10.67 13.36 1.76
CA GLU A 97 12.06 13.23 2.19
C GLU A 97 13.00 13.89 1.18
N GLU A 98 14.04 14.54 1.67
CA GLU A 98 15.09 15.15 0.84
C GLU A 98 16.31 14.24 0.67
N SER A 99 16.97 14.34 -0.50
CA SER A 99 18.26 13.70 -0.73
C SER A 99 19.31 14.34 0.19
N TRP A 100 20.23 13.52 0.72
CA TRP A 100 21.23 13.98 1.66
C TRP A 100 22.62 13.42 1.39
N THR A 101 23.65 14.13 1.85
CA THR A 101 25.04 13.70 1.82
C THR A 101 25.75 14.03 3.13
N ILE A 102 26.70 13.17 3.51
CA ILE A 102 27.59 13.36 4.66
C ILE A 102 29.05 13.15 4.25
N ASN A 103 29.96 13.76 4.98
CA ASN A 103 31.41 13.58 4.82
C ASN A 103 31.97 12.97 6.12
N PRO A 104 31.85 11.65 6.35
CA PRO A 104 32.21 11.03 7.63
C PRO A 104 33.71 11.07 7.92
N ARG A 105 34.56 11.30 6.91
CA ARG A 105 36.02 11.46 7.00
C ARG A 105 36.53 12.16 5.74
N ALA A 106 37.75 12.72 5.84
CA ALA A 106 38.38 13.44 4.74
C ALA A 106 38.46 12.57 3.46
N GLY A 107 37.95 13.11 2.35
CA GLY A 107 37.93 12.46 1.05
C GLY A 107 36.87 11.33 0.89
N VAL A 108 35.92 11.22 1.81
CA VAL A 108 34.81 10.28 1.70
C VAL A 108 33.48 11.03 1.77
N GLN A 109 32.68 10.93 0.72
CA GLN A 109 31.31 11.43 0.68
C GLN A 109 30.35 10.26 0.52
N LEU A 110 29.38 10.17 1.42
CA LEU A 110 28.28 9.19 1.37
C LEU A 110 26.98 9.95 1.31
N GLY A 111 25.95 9.34 0.71
CA GLY A 111 24.64 9.97 0.65
C GLY A 111 23.56 9.03 0.19
N GLN A 112 22.35 9.56 0.14
CA GLN A 112 21.19 8.90 -0.41
C GLN A 112 20.46 9.88 -1.31
N ARG A 113 20.22 9.47 -2.55
CA ARG A 113 19.40 10.21 -3.49
C ARG A 113 18.01 9.63 -3.47
N ILE A 114 17.02 10.47 -3.21
CA ILE A 114 15.61 10.16 -3.24
C ILE A 114 15.06 10.64 -4.57
N THR A 115 14.40 9.74 -5.31
CA THR A 115 13.78 10.06 -6.61
C THR A 115 12.41 9.42 -6.69
N PRO A 116 11.41 10.12 -7.26
CA PRO A 116 10.11 9.52 -7.52
C PRO A 116 10.24 8.33 -8.48
N LEU A 117 9.23 7.45 -8.45
CA LEU A 117 8.99 6.49 -9.52
C LEU A 117 8.56 7.24 -10.78
N GLU A 118 8.86 6.71 -11.95
CA GLU A 118 8.51 7.37 -13.21
C GLU A 118 7.02 7.21 -13.54
N ARG A 119 6.49 5.99 -13.34
CA ARG A 119 5.09 5.67 -13.64
C ARG A 119 4.53 4.71 -12.61
N VAL A 120 3.32 5.04 -12.10
CA VAL A 120 2.61 4.18 -11.15
C VAL A 120 1.21 3.83 -11.66
N GLY A 121 0.76 2.62 -11.32
CA GLY A 121 -0.57 2.13 -11.65
C GLY A 121 -1.46 2.12 -10.41
N LEU A 122 -2.62 2.73 -10.49
CA LEU A 122 -3.60 2.76 -9.42
C LEU A 122 -4.82 1.94 -9.83
N TYR A 123 -5.12 0.92 -9.04
CA TYR A 123 -6.33 0.14 -9.23
C TYR A 123 -7.47 0.72 -8.40
N VAL A 124 -8.52 1.16 -9.06
CA VAL A 124 -9.75 1.65 -8.41
C VAL A 124 -10.82 0.57 -8.55
N PRO A 125 -11.28 -0.03 -7.46
CA PRO A 125 -12.30 -1.06 -7.53
C PRO A 125 -13.65 -0.50 -8.00
N GLY A 126 -14.41 -1.34 -8.64
CA GLY A 126 -15.83 -1.14 -8.93
C GLY A 126 -16.67 -2.19 -8.21
N GLY A 127 -17.99 -2.16 -8.39
CA GLY A 127 -18.90 -3.15 -7.84
C GLY A 127 -19.91 -2.57 -6.86
N THR A 128 -20.11 -3.20 -5.68
CA THR A 128 -21.20 -2.86 -4.75
C THR A 128 -21.07 -1.50 -4.06
N ALA A 129 -19.89 -0.89 -4.06
CA ALA A 129 -19.67 0.46 -3.56
C ALA A 129 -18.72 1.23 -4.47
N ALA A 130 -18.95 2.53 -4.59
CA ALA A 130 -18.09 3.46 -5.30
C ALA A 130 -17.11 4.08 -4.29
N TYR A 131 -15.83 4.13 -4.65
CA TYR A 131 -14.79 4.63 -3.76
C TYR A 131 -14.03 5.80 -4.37
N PRO A 132 -14.66 7.00 -4.51
CA PRO A 132 -13.93 8.20 -4.91
C PRO A 132 -12.80 8.54 -3.93
N SER A 133 -12.95 8.19 -2.65
CA SER A 133 -11.90 8.31 -1.63
C SER A 133 -10.66 7.49 -1.99
N SER A 134 -10.80 6.26 -2.52
CA SER A 134 -9.65 5.46 -2.97
C SER A 134 -8.88 6.14 -4.11
N VAL A 135 -9.54 6.92 -4.98
CA VAL A 135 -8.85 7.74 -5.98
C VAL A 135 -8.00 8.79 -5.29
N VAL A 136 -8.57 9.55 -4.36
CA VAL A 136 -7.86 10.61 -3.60
C VAL A 136 -6.66 10.02 -2.87
N MET A 137 -6.88 8.95 -2.09
CA MET A 137 -5.87 8.33 -1.23
C MET A 137 -4.71 7.68 -1.99
N ASN A 138 -4.90 7.30 -3.24
CA ASN A 138 -3.82 6.75 -4.08
C ASN A 138 -3.15 7.83 -4.94
N VAL A 139 -3.92 8.74 -5.54
CA VAL A 139 -3.37 9.74 -6.48
C VAL A 139 -2.60 10.84 -5.76
N VAL A 140 -3.15 11.37 -4.65
CA VAL A 140 -2.52 12.51 -3.96
C VAL A 140 -1.10 12.20 -3.47
N PRO A 141 -0.83 11.10 -2.75
CA PRO A 141 0.55 10.82 -2.31
C PRO A 141 1.48 10.53 -3.49
N ALA A 142 1.01 9.96 -4.60
CA ALA A 142 1.80 9.81 -5.81
C ALA A 142 2.18 11.17 -6.44
N GLN A 143 1.22 12.11 -6.49
CA GLN A 143 1.48 13.48 -6.95
C GLN A 143 2.45 14.22 -6.04
N VAL A 144 2.28 14.13 -4.72
CA VAL A 144 3.17 14.75 -3.73
C VAL A 144 4.59 14.18 -3.82
N ALA A 145 4.73 12.87 -4.09
CA ALA A 145 6.02 12.24 -4.35
C ALA A 145 6.72 12.75 -5.61
N GLY A 146 5.99 13.41 -6.52
CA GLY A 146 6.52 13.89 -7.80
C GLY A 146 6.49 12.83 -8.91
N VAL A 147 5.59 11.84 -8.83
CA VAL A 147 5.41 10.85 -9.91
C VAL A 147 4.88 11.56 -11.16
N GLU A 148 5.58 11.39 -12.29
CA GLU A 148 5.23 12.10 -13.52
C GLU A 148 3.99 11.52 -14.22
N ARG A 149 3.82 10.19 -14.16
CA ARG A 149 2.72 9.50 -14.86
C ARG A 149 1.95 8.59 -13.92
N ILE A 150 0.66 8.90 -13.78
CA ILE A 150 -0.28 8.14 -12.95
C ILE A 150 -1.30 7.47 -13.86
N VAL A 151 -1.28 6.15 -13.90
CA VAL A 151 -2.13 5.30 -14.72
C VAL A 151 -3.23 4.70 -13.85
N VAL A 152 -4.48 4.96 -14.15
CA VAL A 152 -5.62 4.43 -13.38
C VAL A 152 -6.34 3.35 -14.17
N THR A 153 -6.57 2.20 -13.55
CA THR A 153 -7.45 1.15 -14.09
C THR A 153 -8.66 0.97 -13.20
N THR A 154 -9.82 0.83 -13.81
CA THR A 154 -11.10 0.58 -13.09
C THR A 154 -12.04 -0.23 -13.97
N PRO A 155 -12.94 -1.09 -13.41
CA PRO A 155 -13.93 -1.79 -14.20
C PRO A 155 -14.76 -0.84 -15.08
N PRO A 156 -15.15 -1.26 -16.30
CA PRO A 156 -15.68 -0.33 -17.31
C PRO A 156 -16.97 0.42 -16.92
N ARG A 157 -17.79 -0.17 -16.03
CA ARG A 157 -19.03 0.46 -15.58
C ARG A 157 -18.84 1.47 -14.44
N THR A 158 -17.70 1.41 -13.76
CA THR A 158 -17.45 2.20 -12.54
C THR A 158 -17.67 3.69 -12.76
N LEU A 159 -17.15 4.26 -13.87
CA LEU A 159 -17.26 5.70 -14.15
C LEU A 159 -18.69 6.14 -14.43
N SER A 160 -19.52 5.30 -15.04
CA SER A 160 -20.92 5.60 -15.34
C SER A 160 -21.87 5.32 -14.16
N GLU A 161 -21.62 4.26 -13.42
CA GLU A 161 -22.42 3.89 -12.24
C GLU A 161 -22.05 4.72 -11.00
N SER A 162 -20.83 5.26 -10.97
CA SER A 162 -20.28 6.06 -9.86
C SER A 162 -19.62 7.34 -10.37
N PRO A 163 -20.40 8.33 -10.80
CA PRO A 163 -19.88 9.59 -11.34
C PRO A 163 -18.91 10.33 -10.42
N ALA A 164 -18.99 10.11 -9.09
CA ALA A 164 -18.08 10.68 -8.11
C ALA A 164 -16.62 10.18 -8.27
N VAL A 165 -16.42 8.95 -8.77
CA VAL A 165 -15.09 8.43 -9.12
C VAL A 165 -14.51 9.21 -10.31
N ALA A 166 -15.32 9.44 -11.34
CA ALA A 166 -14.92 10.28 -12.48
C ALA A 166 -14.61 11.72 -12.04
N ALA A 167 -15.43 12.29 -11.14
CA ALA A 167 -15.20 13.62 -10.62
C ALA A 167 -13.89 13.71 -9.82
N ALA A 168 -13.56 12.73 -8.98
CA ALA A 168 -12.29 12.70 -8.26
C ALA A 168 -11.09 12.64 -9.23
N LEU A 169 -11.16 11.84 -10.28
CA LEU A 169 -10.11 11.78 -11.32
C LEU A 169 -9.93 13.12 -12.04
N VAL A 170 -11.04 13.81 -12.36
CA VAL A 170 -11.02 15.13 -12.99
C VAL A 170 -10.42 16.18 -12.05
N GLU A 171 -10.87 16.26 -10.79
CA GLU A 171 -10.36 17.21 -9.79
C GLU A 171 -8.85 17.01 -9.53
N LEU A 172 -8.34 15.78 -9.71
CA LEU A 172 -6.93 15.43 -9.55
C LEU A 172 -6.11 15.50 -10.85
N ASN A 173 -6.72 15.91 -11.98
CA ASN A 173 -6.10 16.00 -13.29
C ASN A 173 -5.47 14.68 -13.77
N VAL A 174 -6.14 13.54 -13.54
CA VAL A 174 -5.69 12.23 -14.03
C VAL A 174 -6.26 12.02 -15.44
N ASP A 175 -5.38 11.84 -16.41
CA ASP A 175 -5.73 11.72 -17.85
C ASP A 175 -5.44 10.32 -18.44
N GLU A 176 -4.67 9.48 -17.74
CA GLU A 176 -4.40 8.11 -18.16
C GLU A 176 -5.33 7.12 -17.43
N VAL A 177 -6.57 7.00 -17.91
CA VAL A 177 -7.60 6.14 -17.33
C VAL A 177 -7.97 5.02 -18.30
N TYR A 178 -8.07 3.78 -17.80
CA TYR A 178 -8.32 2.57 -18.57
C TYR A 178 -9.49 1.78 -17.99
N ALA A 179 -10.46 1.46 -18.83
CA ALA A 179 -11.70 0.76 -18.47
C ALA A 179 -11.47 -0.77 -18.40
N VAL A 180 -10.65 -1.20 -17.48
CA VAL A 180 -10.36 -2.62 -17.26
C VAL A 180 -10.22 -2.88 -15.76
N GLY A 181 -10.88 -3.92 -15.26
CA GLY A 181 -10.89 -4.34 -13.86
C GLY A 181 -10.21 -5.69 -13.63
N GLY A 182 -10.26 -6.18 -12.39
CA GLY A 182 -9.87 -7.54 -12.01
C GLY A 182 -8.37 -7.86 -12.15
N ALA A 183 -8.07 -9.16 -12.14
CA ALA A 183 -6.72 -9.67 -12.26
C ALA A 183 -6.03 -9.28 -13.58
N GLN A 184 -6.79 -9.20 -14.67
CA GLN A 184 -6.29 -8.80 -15.99
C GLN A 184 -5.81 -7.34 -16.02
N ALA A 185 -6.41 -6.43 -15.23
CA ALA A 185 -5.93 -5.06 -15.09
C ALA A 185 -4.56 -5.00 -14.39
N ILE A 186 -4.38 -5.79 -13.33
CA ILE A 186 -3.11 -5.91 -12.62
C ILE A 186 -2.01 -6.47 -13.55
N ALA A 187 -2.33 -7.49 -14.36
CA ALA A 187 -1.41 -8.04 -15.33
C ALA A 187 -1.02 -7.01 -16.41
N ALA A 188 -2.00 -6.23 -16.91
CA ALA A 188 -1.75 -5.16 -17.89
C ALA A 188 -0.83 -4.08 -17.32
N LEU A 189 -1.06 -3.63 -16.09
CA LEU A 189 -0.18 -2.66 -15.42
C LEU A 189 1.23 -3.22 -15.21
N ALA A 190 1.38 -4.51 -14.90
CA ALA A 190 2.67 -5.14 -14.63
C ALA A 190 3.53 -5.36 -15.89
N PHE A 191 2.92 -5.79 -16.97
CA PHE A 191 3.66 -6.20 -18.21
C PHE A 191 3.56 -5.18 -19.33
N GLY A 192 2.53 -4.33 -19.31
CA GLY A 192 2.14 -3.49 -20.43
C GLY A 192 1.35 -4.29 -21.47
N THR A 193 0.56 -3.58 -22.26
CA THR A 193 -0.11 -4.07 -23.47
C THR A 193 0.03 -3.02 -24.57
N GLU A 194 -0.62 -3.20 -25.72
CA GLU A 194 -0.60 -2.21 -26.78
C GLU A 194 -1.18 -0.86 -26.35
N THR A 195 -2.20 -0.89 -25.47
CA THR A 195 -2.89 0.32 -24.97
C THR A 195 -2.48 0.71 -23.55
N VAL A 196 -2.38 -0.25 -22.63
CA VAL A 196 -2.07 0.01 -21.20
C VAL A 196 -0.55 0.01 -21.01
N PRO A 197 0.04 1.13 -20.55
CA PRO A 197 1.48 1.19 -20.33
C PRO A 197 1.90 0.38 -19.10
N ARG A 198 3.08 -0.25 -19.17
CA ARG A 198 3.72 -0.86 -18.00
C ARG A 198 4.06 0.21 -16.96
N VAL A 199 3.93 -0.15 -15.68
CA VAL A 199 4.23 0.72 -14.54
C VAL A 199 5.32 0.15 -13.63
N ASP A 200 5.86 0.98 -12.75
CA ASP A 200 6.91 0.59 -11.80
C ASP A 200 6.32 0.07 -10.48
N LYS A 201 5.15 0.57 -10.09
CA LYS A 201 4.44 0.13 -8.87
C LYS A 201 2.93 0.14 -9.12
N ILE A 202 2.23 -0.83 -8.52
CA ILE A 202 0.76 -0.94 -8.52
C ILE A 202 0.26 -0.75 -7.10
N THR A 203 -0.70 0.18 -6.91
CA THR A 203 -1.36 0.43 -5.63
C THR A 203 -2.87 0.35 -5.76
N GLY A 204 -3.56 0.33 -4.64
CA GLY A 204 -5.01 0.32 -4.56
C GLY A 204 -5.61 -1.01 -4.10
N PRO A 205 -6.74 -0.94 -3.38
CA PRO A 205 -7.45 -2.10 -2.86
C PRO A 205 -8.16 -2.87 -3.98
N GLY A 206 -8.49 -4.14 -3.73
CA GLY A 206 -9.26 -4.95 -4.65
C GLY A 206 -9.70 -6.27 -4.04
N ASN A 207 -10.53 -7.01 -4.75
CA ASN A 207 -11.00 -8.32 -4.30
C ASN A 207 -9.87 -9.38 -4.31
N LYS A 208 -10.17 -10.60 -3.85
CA LYS A 208 -9.22 -11.71 -3.77
C LYS A 208 -8.48 -12.02 -5.09
N TYR A 209 -9.10 -11.78 -6.25
CA TYR A 209 -8.47 -11.99 -7.55
C TYR A 209 -7.42 -10.91 -7.84
N VAL A 210 -7.70 -9.66 -7.46
CA VAL A 210 -6.74 -8.54 -7.55
C VAL A 210 -5.57 -8.76 -6.60
N ALA A 211 -5.84 -9.17 -5.35
CA ALA A 211 -4.82 -9.50 -4.36
C ALA A 211 -3.92 -10.65 -4.83
N ALA A 212 -4.51 -11.72 -5.38
CA ALA A 212 -3.77 -12.84 -5.97
C ALA A 212 -2.90 -12.40 -7.16
N ALA A 213 -3.45 -11.57 -8.05
CA ALA A 213 -2.70 -11.03 -9.20
C ALA A 213 -1.52 -10.15 -8.74
N LYS A 214 -1.73 -9.25 -7.77
CA LYS A 214 -0.64 -8.45 -7.18
C LYS A 214 0.47 -9.34 -6.61
N LYS A 215 0.11 -10.43 -5.90
CA LYS A 215 1.09 -11.40 -5.39
C LYS A 215 1.89 -12.09 -6.50
N ILE A 216 1.24 -12.45 -7.62
CA ILE A 216 1.89 -13.13 -8.75
C ILE A 216 2.87 -12.19 -9.46
N VAL A 217 2.50 -10.92 -9.67
CA VAL A 217 3.33 -9.96 -10.39
C VAL A 217 4.39 -9.29 -9.53
N PHE A 218 4.35 -9.46 -8.20
CA PHE A 218 5.35 -8.89 -7.29
C PHE A 218 6.75 -9.42 -7.63
N GLY A 219 7.71 -8.50 -7.77
CA GLY A 219 9.07 -8.78 -8.25
C GLY A 219 9.28 -8.44 -9.73
N VAL A 220 8.21 -8.42 -10.54
CA VAL A 220 8.21 -7.84 -11.89
C VAL A 220 7.86 -6.35 -11.81
N VAL A 221 6.96 -6.03 -10.92
CA VAL A 221 6.48 -4.67 -10.58
C VAL A 221 6.42 -4.55 -9.06
N GLY A 222 6.60 -3.35 -8.50
CA GLY A 222 6.34 -3.10 -7.09
C GLY A 222 4.83 -3.12 -6.78
N ILE A 223 4.46 -3.44 -5.53
CA ILE A 223 3.08 -3.30 -5.05
C ILE A 223 3.08 -2.53 -3.73
N ASP A 224 1.92 -2.00 -3.33
CA ASP A 224 1.68 -1.46 -1.99
C ASP A 224 1.64 -2.58 -0.94
N ALA A 225 0.53 -3.32 -0.92
CA ALA A 225 0.29 -4.42 -0.01
C ALA A 225 -0.61 -5.47 -0.66
N ILE A 226 -0.73 -6.63 0.00
CA ILE A 226 -1.77 -7.63 -0.28
C ILE A 226 -2.85 -7.38 0.75
N ALA A 227 -3.90 -6.64 0.34
CA ALA A 227 -5.00 -6.32 1.22
C ALA A 227 -5.84 -7.56 1.54
N GLY A 228 -6.15 -7.73 2.82
CA GLY A 228 -7.18 -8.63 3.32
C GLY A 228 -8.51 -7.89 3.51
N PRO A 229 -9.49 -8.57 4.11
CA PRO A 229 -10.73 -7.92 4.53
C PRO A 229 -10.47 -6.85 5.59
N THR A 230 -11.24 -5.77 5.56
CA THR A 230 -11.08 -4.64 6.47
C THR A 230 -11.48 -4.96 7.92
N GLU A 231 -10.89 -4.27 8.89
CA GLU A 231 -11.05 -4.57 10.31
C GLU A 231 -10.90 -3.34 11.20
N VAL A 232 -11.80 -3.20 12.20
CA VAL A 232 -11.67 -2.23 13.29
C VAL A 232 -11.61 -2.94 14.63
N VAL A 233 -10.77 -2.43 15.52
CA VAL A 233 -10.76 -2.76 16.94
C VAL A 233 -10.96 -1.48 17.74
N ILE A 234 -12.05 -1.42 18.51
CA ILE A 234 -12.35 -0.31 19.41
C ILE A 234 -11.94 -0.71 20.82
N VAL A 235 -11.05 0.08 21.45
CA VAL A 235 -10.69 -0.03 22.86
C VAL A 235 -11.43 1.07 23.61
N ALA A 236 -12.33 0.70 24.51
CA ALA A 236 -13.17 1.66 25.19
C ALA A 236 -13.36 1.31 26.67
N ASP A 237 -13.42 2.31 27.55
CA ASP A 237 -13.77 2.18 28.97
C ASP A 237 -15.21 2.65 29.25
N GLU A 238 -15.59 2.72 30.50
CA GLU A 238 -16.94 3.13 30.95
C GLU A 238 -17.33 4.57 30.56
N THR A 239 -16.39 5.41 30.16
CA THR A 239 -16.64 6.82 29.76
C THR A 239 -17.12 6.91 28.31
N ALA A 240 -16.94 5.87 27.51
CA ALA A 240 -17.37 5.84 26.12
C ALA A 240 -18.90 5.79 26.00
N ARG A 241 -19.41 6.44 24.96
CA ARG A 241 -20.84 6.40 24.61
C ARG A 241 -21.16 5.15 23.79
N ALA A 242 -22.07 4.33 24.31
CA ALA A 242 -22.46 3.08 23.67
C ALA A 242 -23.05 3.27 22.26
N ASP A 243 -23.80 4.35 22.04
CA ASP A 243 -24.41 4.66 20.74
C ASP A 243 -23.35 5.07 19.68
N PHE A 244 -22.25 5.71 20.07
CA PHE A 244 -21.14 6.04 19.18
C PHE A 244 -20.36 4.78 18.82
N VAL A 245 -19.90 4.02 19.82
CA VAL A 245 -19.18 2.77 19.63
C VAL A 245 -19.97 1.78 18.73
N ALA A 246 -21.30 1.69 18.94
CA ALA A 246 -22.15 0.86 18.11
C ALA A 246 -22.19 1.36 16.65
N ALA A 247 -22.26 2.67 16.43
CA ALA A 247 -22.25 3.26 15.09
C ALA A 247 -20.96 2.96 14.35
N ASP A 248 -19.80 3.02 15.01
CA ASP A 248 -18.48 2.77 14.44
C ASP A 248 -18.30 1.26 14.10
N LEU A 249 -18.75 0.36 14.99
CA LEU A 249 -18.79 -1.08 14.69
C LEU A 249 -19.67 -1.41 13.48
N LEU A 250 -20.78 -0.70 13.32
CA LEU A 250 -21.71 -0.89 12.20
C LEU A 250 -21.14 -0.29 10.89
N ALA A 251 -20.47 0.86 10.96
CA ALA A 251 -19.78 1.47 9.84
C ALA A 251 -18.72 0.52 9.26
N GLN A 252 -17.95 -0.13 10.12
CA GLN A 252 -16.99 -1.16 9.71
C GLN A 252 -17.68 -2.40 9.12
N ALA A 253 -18.74 -2.88 9.76
CA ALA A 253 -19.41 -4.10 9.34
C ALA A 253 -20.12 -3.99 7.97
N GLU A 254 -20.49 -2.78 7.54
CA GLU A 254 -21.13 -2.58 6.23
C GLU A 254 -20.19 -2.64 5.02
N HIS A 255 -18.87 -2.66 5.24
CA HIS A 255 -17.91 -2.76 4.14
C HIS A 255 -18.02 -4.10 3.38
N GLY A 256 -18.26 -5.22 4.09
CA GLY A 256 -18.38 -6.53 3.48
C GLY A 256 -18.75 -7.61 4.48
N GLU A 257 -19.26 -8.75 4.00
CA GLU A 257 -19.63 -9.90 4.84
C GLU A 257 -18.43 -10.47 5.62
N ASP A 258 -17.20 -10.22 5.13
CA ASP A 258 -15.94 -10.63 5.73
C ASP A 258 -15.23 -9.52 6.52
N ALA A 259 -15.84 -8.33 6.67
CA ALA A 259 -15.34 -7.27 7.54
C ALA A 259 -15.38 -7.70 9.01
N SER A 260 -14.47 -7.17 9.84
CA SER A 260 -14.40 -7.46 11.27
C SER A 260 -14.56 -6.21 12.11
N ALA A 261 -15.47 -6.25 13.08
CA ALA A 261 -15.76 -5.15 13.99
C ALA A 261 -15.71 -5.66 15.43
N VAL A 262 -14.71 -5.24 16.21
CA VAL A 262 -14.42 -5.77 17.54
C VAL A 262 -14.39 -4.65 18.56
N LEU A 263 -15.15 -4.81 19.65
CA LEU A 263 -15.02 -4.01 20.86
C LEU A 263 -14.22 -4.78 21.92
N ILE A 264 -13.21 -4.14 22.50
CA ILE A 264 -12.47 -4.62 23.67
C ILE A 264 -12.68 -3.59 24.79
N THR A 265 -13.26 -4.03 25.91
CA THR A 265 -13.58 -3.14 27.03
C THR A 265 -13.40 -3.82 28.37
N ASP A 266 -13.09 -3.05 29.41
CA ASP A 266 -13.09 -3.50 30.81
C ASP A 266 -14.43 -3.21 31.51
N SER A 267 -15.39 -2.56 30.80
CA SER A 267 -16.71 -2.21 31.35
C SER A 267 -17.79 -3.19 30.90
N GLU A 268 -18.28 -4.01 31.82
CA GLU A 268 -19.43 -4.89 31.62
C GLU A 268 -20.70 -4.11 31.20
N MET A 269 -20.88 -2.91 31.75
CA MET A 269 -22.02 -2.05 31.43
C MET A 269 -21.95 -1.57 29.99
N LEU A 270 -20.78 -1.05 29.56
CA LEU A 270 -20.59 -0.63 28.18
C LEU A 270 -20.80 -1.78 27.21
N ALA A 271 -20.23 -2.95 27.49
CA ALA A 271 -20.36 -4.13 26.65
C ALA A 271 -21.84 -4.51 26.38
N ARG A 272 -22.70 -4.44 27.40
CA ARG A 272 -24.15 -4.70 27.28
C ARG A 272 -24.83 -3.61 26.46
N SER A 273 -24.60 -2.35 26.81
CA SER A 273 -25.24 -1.21 26.15
C SER A 273 -24.87 -1.13 24.66
N VAL A 274 -23.62 -1.43 24.30
CA VAL A 274 -23.17 -1.49 22.89
C VAL A 274 -23.87 -2.64 22.15
N ALA A 275 -24.00 -3.82 22.77
CA ALA A 275 -24.69 -4.95 22.14
C ALA A 275 -26.17 -4.62 21.84
N GLU A 276 -26.85 -3.90 22.73
CA GLU A 276 -28.24 -3.44 22.54
C GLU A 276 -28.31 -2.37 21.43
N GLU A 277 -27.40 -1.40 21.44
CA GLU A 277 -27.34 -0.32 20.45
C GLU A 277 -27.02 -0.83 19.05
N VAL A 278 -26.12 -1.80 18.89
CA VAL A 278 -25.82 -2.45 17.61
C VAL A 278 -27.08 -3.06 16.99
N VAL A 279 -27.90 -3.74 17.79
CA VAL A 279 -29.15 -4.32 17.29
C VAL A 279 -30.13 -3.22 16.86
N ARG A 280 -30.30 -2.21 17.69
CA ARG A 280 -31.23 -1.09 17.45
C ARG A 280 -30.86 -0.29 16.19
N GLN A 281 -29.57 0.04 16.03
CA GLN A 281 -29.12 0.88 14.93
C GLN A 281 -29.08 0.12 13.60
N ALA A 282 -28.72 -1.17 13.61
CA ALA A 282 -28.67 -2.01 12.41
C ALA A 282 -30.03 -2.12 11.68
N GLU A 283 -31.16 -1.97 12.42
CA GLU A 283 -32.51 -2.06 11.83
C GLU A 283 -32.75 -1.02 10.72
N SER A 284 -32.10 0.12 10.77
CA SER A 284 -32.28 1.23 9.82
C SER A 284 -31.26 1.28 8.69
N LEU A 285 -30.25 0.39 8.70
CA LEU A 285 -29.17 0.43 7.71
C LEU A 285 -29.58 -0.17 6.36
N PRO A 286 -29.24 0.49 5.25
CA PRO A 286 -29.55 -0.02 3.90
C PRO A 286 -28.88 -1.35 3.57
N ARG A 287 -27.68 -1.63 4.16
CA ARG A 287 -26.88 -2.85 3.94
C ARG A 287 -26.99 -3.84 5.08
N ARG A 288 -28.14 -3.90 5.75
CA ARG A 288 -28.39 -4.71 6.94
C ARG A 288 -27.94 -6.17 6.80
N ASP A 289 -28.23 -6.83 5.69
CA ASP A 289 -27.89 -8.24 5.49
C ASP A 289 -26.36 -8.47 5.55
N ILE A 290 -25.59 -7.55 4.96
CA ILE A 290 -24.11 -7.58 4.99
C ILE A 290 -23.61 -7.35 6.43
N VAL A 291 -24.15 -6.33 7.11
CA VAL A 291 -23.83 -6.04 8.50
C VAL A 291 -24.11 -7.23 9.42
N GLU A 292 -25.27 -7.86 9.28
CA GLU A 292 -25.63 -9.04 10.08
C GLU A 292 -24.70 -10.23 9.83
N ALA A 293 -24.29 -10.47 8.59
CA ALA A 293 -23.33 -11.51 8.24
C ALA A 293 -21.95 -11.23 8.84
N SER A 294 -21.43 -10.03 8.63
CA SER A 294 -20.15 -9.57 9.17
C SER A 294 -20.08 -9.71 10.70
N LEU A 295 -21.08 -9.15 11.41
CA LEU A 295 -21.10 -9.17 12.88
C LEU A 295 -21.32 -10.57 13.46
N ARG A 296 -22.08 -11.45 12.78
CA ARG A 296 -22.27 -12.84 13.19
C ARG A 296 -20.96 -13.62 13.12
N ASP A 297 -20.25 -13.48 12.01
CA ASP A 297 -19.11 -14.32 11.67
C ASP A 297 -17.77 -13.73 12.18
N TYR A 298 -17.62 -12.41 12.20
CA TYR A 298 -16.38 -11.71 12.52
C TYR A 298 -16.53 -10.56 13.52
N GLY A 299 -17.74 -10.21 13.94
CA GLY A 299 -17.98 -9.25 15.01
C GLY A 299 -17.78 -9.87 16.40
N ALA A 300 -17.26 -9.08 17.36
CA ALA A 300 -17.05 -9.55 18.72
C ALA A 300 -17.07 -8.42 19.75
N ILE A 301 -17.52 -8.76 20.95
CA ILE A 301 -17.28 -7.96 22.17
C ILE A 301 -16.42 -8.83 23.10
N VAL A 302 -15.26 -8.33 23.47
CA VAL A 302 -14.32 -8.97 24.40
C VAL A 302 -14.24 -8.17 25.69
N LEU A 303 -14.62 -8.81 26.81
CA LEU A 303 -14.42 -8.23 28.12
C LEU A 303 -13.05 -8.64 28.63
N VAL A 304 -12.29 -7.67 29.11
CA VAL A 304 -10.95 -7.81 29.71
C VAL A 304 -10.96 -7.32 31.16
N GLU A 305 -9.95 -7.68 31.94
CA GLU A 305 -9.84 -7.22 33.33
C GLU A 305 -9.28 -5.79 33.41
N THR A 306 -8.44 -5.40 32.44
CA THR A 306 -7.79 -4.08 32.40
C THR A 306 -7.58 -3.58 30.96
N LEU A 307 -7.46 -2.28 30.78
CA LEU A 307 -7.09 -1.69 29.50
C LEU A 307 -5.66 -2.07 29.03
N ASP A 308 -4.77 -2.47 29.95
CA ASP A 308 -3.46 -3.02 29.59
C ASP A 308 -3.59 -4.38 28.89
N GLU A 309 -4.53 -5.20 29.32
CA GLU A 309 -4.85 -6.46 28.64
C GLU A 309 -5.48 -6.19 27.27
N ALA A 310 -6.31 -5.14 27.14
CA ALA A 310 -6.85 -4.70 25.87
C ALA A 310 -5.72 -4.29 24.89
N CYS A 311 -4.76 -3.46 25.33
CA CYS A 311 -3.60 -3.08 24.53
C CYS A 311 -2.74 -4.28 24.09
N ALA A 312 -2.54 -5.25 24.98
CA ALA A 312 -1.81 -6.49 24.65
C ALA A 312 -2.52 -7.27 23.55
N LEU A 313 -3.86 -7.38 23.63
CA LEU A 313 -4.67 -8.06 22.62
C LEU A 313 -4.67 -7.30 21.29
N VAL A 314 -4.78 -5.97 21.29
CA VAL A 314 -4.64 -5.13 20.08
C VAL A 314 -3.28 -5.38 19.43
N ASN A 315 -2.19 -5.38 20.20
CA ASN A 315 -0.85 -5.66 19.70
C ASN A 315 -0.70 -7.09 19.15
N GLU A 316 -1.43 -8.05 19.68
CA GLU A 316 -1.48 -9.42 19.14
C GLU A 316 -2.24 -9.47 17.82
N LEU A 317 -3.36 -8.79 17.72
CA LEU A 317 -4.20 -8.72 16.52
C LEU A 317 -3.55 -7.89 15.42
N ALA A 318 -2.85 -6.80 15.77
CA ALA A 318 -2.24 -5.85 14.84
C ALA A 318 -3.22 -5.40 13.73
N PRO A 319 -4.38 -4.81 14.12
CA PRO A 319 -5.47 -4.54 13.19
C PRO A 319 -5.20 -3.35 12.28
N GLU A 320 -6.04 -3.22 11.28
CA GLU A 320 -6.06 -2.09 10.34
C GLU A 320 -6.38 -0.78 11.05
N HIS A 321 -7.55 -0.71 11.69
CA HIS A 321 -8.00 0.46 12.44
C HIS A 321 -8.07 0.16 13.93
N VAL A 322 -7.63 1.10 14.76
CA VAL A 322 -7.81 1.08 16.21
C VAL A 322 -8.45 2.38 16.64
N GLU A 323 -9.61 2.32 17.23
CA GLU A 323 -10.21 3.45 17.94
C GLU A 323 -9.94 3.33 19.43
N VAL A 324 -9.50 4.40 20.06
CA VAL A 324 -9.25 4.49 21.49
C VAL A 324 -10.21 5.52 22.06
N VAL A 325 -11.19 5.05 22.84
CA VAL A 325 -12.27 5.89 23.43
C VAL A 325 -12.30 5.63 24.92
N THR A 326 -11.40 6.27 25.64
CA THR A 326 -11.14 6.03 27.07
C THR A 326 -11.02 7.35 27.84
N SER A 327 -10.93 7.26 29.14
CA SER A 327 -10.67 8.42 29.99
C SER A 327 -9.28 9.05 29.79
N ASP A 328 -8.31 8.30 29.23
CA ASP A 328 -6.97 8.77 28.88
C ASP A 328 -6.48 8.08 27.59
N ASP A 329 -6.95 8.59 26.47
CA ASP A 329 -6.67 8.03 25.14
C ASP A 329 -5.17 8.02 24.82
N ASP A 330 -4.44 9.07 25.19
CA ASP A 330 -3.00 9.18 24.93
C ASP A 330 -2.21 8.09 25.67
N ALA A 331 -2.52 7.84 26.95
CA ALA A 331 -1.86 6.81 27.73
C ALA A 331 -2.14 5.40 27.23
N ILE A 332 -3.33 5.15 26.69
CA ILE A 332 -3.70 3.86 26.10
C ILE A 332 -3.04 3.69 24.74
N ALA A 333 -3.13 4.68 23.86
CA ALA A 333 -2.53 4.63 22.53
C ALA A 333 -1.01 4.47 22.58
N ALA A 334 -0.32 5.06 23.56
CA ALA A 334 1.12 4.89 23.77
C ALA A 334 1.56 3.43 24.01
N LYS A 335 0.65 2.53 24.41
CA LYS A 335 0.89 1.10 24.63
C LYS A 335 0.59 0.26 23.38
N ILE A 336 -0.04 0.84 22.35
CA ILE A 336 -0.37 0.20 21.08
C ILE A 336 0.78 0.39 20.11
N ARG A 337 1.39 -0.71 19.68
CA ARG A 337 2.57 -0.72 18.81
C ARG A 337 2.27 -1.15 17.38
N HIS A 338 1.17 -1.87 17.19
CA HIS A 338 0.84 -2.50 15.93
C HIS A 338 -0.60 -2.16 15.56
N ALA A 339 -0.75 -1.15 14.73
CA ALA A 339 -2.00 -0.72 14.13
C ALA A 339 -1.70 -0.07 12.77
N GLY A 340 -2.63 -0.15 11.84
CA GLY A 340 -2.53 0.58 10.58
C GLY A 340 -2.79 2.07 10.80
N ALA A 341 -3.83 2.41 11.57
CA ALA A 341 -4.14 3.76 12.05
C ALA A 341 -4.71 3.72 13.47
N ILE A 342 -4.52 4.81 14.24
CA ILE A 342 -5.09 4.98 15.58
C ILE A 342 -5.94 6.26 15.59
N PHE A 343 -7.18 6.13 16.04
CA PHE A 343 -8.19 7.19 16.15
C PHE A 343 -8.43 7.50 17.63
N PHE A 344 -8.42 8.76 17.99
CA PHE A 344 -8.45 9.21 19.39
C PHE A 344 -9.77 9.86 19.74
N GLY A 345 -10.45 9.33 20.74
CA GLY A 345 -11.59 9.92 21.38
C GLY A 345 -12.90 9.81 20.62
N SER A 346 -13.97 10.25 21.28
CA SER A 346 -15.35 10.05 20.84
C SER A 346 -15.76 10.78 19.56
N TYR A 347 -14.94 11.69 19.04
CA TYR A 347 -15.26 12.49 17.86
C TYR A 347 -14.33 12.22 16.67
N THR A 348 -13.61 11.13 16.73
CA THR A 348 -12.71 10.68 15.65
C THR A 348 -13.06 9.27 15.19
N PRO A 349 -14.28 9.04 14.65
CA PRO A 349 -14.65 7.75 14.13
C PRO A 349 -13.81 7.41 12.88
N GLU A 350 -13.70 6.12 12.56
CA GLU A 350 -13.02 5.61 11.33
C GLU A 350 -13.42 6.38 10.08
N ALA A 351 -14.72 6.69 9.93
CA ALA A 351 -15.26 7.44 8.79
C ALA A 351 -14.59 8.81 8.56
N VAL A 352 -14.11 9.49 9.60
CA VAL A 352 -13.36 10.75 9.42
C VAL A 352 -12.02 10.48 8.75
N GLY A 353 -11.33 9.41 9.12
CA GLY A 353 -10.08 8.96 8.48
C GLY A 353 -10.29 8.52 7.04
N ASP A 354 -11.35 7.78 6.79
CA ASP A 354 -11.65 7.24 5.47
C ASP A 354 -11.91 8.30 4.40
N TYR A 355 -12.50 9.43 4.82
CA TYR A 355 -12.97 10.41 3.84
C TYR A 355 -12.27 11.76 3.88
N LEU A 356 -11.88 12.28 5.06
CA LEU A 356 -11.59 13.70 5.16
C LEU A 356 -10.31 14.07 5.94
N ALA A 357 -9.88 13.27 6.93
CA ALA A 357 -8.87 13.69 7.91
C ALA A 357 -7.48 14.00 7.34
N GLY A 358 -7.10 13.36 6.23
CA GLY A 358 -5.79 13.55 5.62
C GLY A 358 -4.85 12.33 5.64
N PRO A 359 -4.70 11.59 6.74
CA PRO A 359 -4.01 10.29 6.72
C PRO A 359 -4.62 9.32 5.72
N ASN A 360 -3.79 8.42 5.19
CA ASN A 360 -4.21 7.49 4.15
C ASN A 360 -5.01 6.32 4.72
N HIS A 361 -6.12 5.98 4.07
CA HIS A 361 -6.95 4.83 4.44
C HIS A 361 -6.55 3.51 3.73
N VAL A 362 -5.56 3.52 2.85
CA VAL A 362 -4.98 2.29 2.31
C VAL A 362 -4.01 1.75 3.36
N LEU A 363 -4.53 0.93 4.23
CA LEU A 363 -3.88 0.48 5.45
C LEU A 363 -3.45 -0.99 5.36
N PRO A 364 -2.48 -1.41 6.18
CA PRO A 364 -2.13 -2.81 6.32
C PRO A 364 -3.23 -3.58 7.06
N THR A 365 -3.71 -4.67 6.47
CA THR A 365 -4.74 -5.55 7.02
C THR A 365 -4.17 -6.89 7.44
N SER A 366 -4.96 -7.75 8.06
CA SER A 366 -4.60 -9.16 8.34
C SER A 366 -3.26 -9.28 9.07
N ARG A 367 -3.07 -8.52 10.15
CA ARG A 367 -1.89 -8.51 11.01
C ARG A 367 -0.61 -7.95 10.36
N THR A 368 -0.68 -7.42 9.14
CA THR A 368 0.51 -6.88 8.46
C THR A 368 0.96 -5.53 9.03
N ALA A 369 0.15 -4.86 9.86
CA ALA A 369 0.53 -3.66 10.61
C ALA A 369 1.75 -3.87 11.54
N ARG A 370 2.20 -5.12 11.73
CA ARG A 370 3.46 -5.45 12.43
C ARG A 370 4.71 -5.03 11.67
N PHE A 371 4.64 -4.93 10.35
CA PHE A 371 5.79 -4.68 9.46
C PHE A 371 5.47 -3.82 8.25
N SER A 372 4.21 -3.43 8.05
CA SER A 372 3.76 -2.55 7.00
C SER A 372 3.12 -1.29 7.58
N SER A 373 3.11 -0.23 6.80
CA SER A 373 2.50 1.07 7.14
C SER A 373 1.37 1.40 6.17
N ALA A 374 0.60 2.44 6.47
CA ALA A 374 -0.31 3.06 5.52
C ALA A 374 0.42 3.49 4.25
N LEU A 375 -0.30 3.52 3.13
CA LEU A 375 0.24 4.07 1.88
C LEU A 375 0.65 5.53 2.08
N GLY A 376 1.85 5.87 1.63
CA GLY A 376 2.39 7.22 1.79
C GLY A 376 3.33 7.62 0.66
N VAL A 377 3.89 8.83 0.75
CA VAL A 377 4.85 9.36 -0.22
C VAL A 377 6.05 8.43 -0.39
N TYR A 378 6.48 7.79 0.70
CA TYR A 378 7.60 6.84 0.73
C TYR A 378 7.38 5.60 -0.15
N ASP A 379 6.13 5.29 -0.52
CA ASP A 379 5.79 4.20 -1.44
C ASP A 379 6.05 4.54 -2.89
N PHE A 380 6.09 5.81 -3.22
CA PHE A 380 6.23 6.33 -4.58
C PHE A 380 7.62 6.88 -4.89
N VAL A 381 8.57 6.70 -3.98
CA VAL A 381 9.96 7.09 -4.16
C VAL A 381 10.90 5.89 -4.02
N LYS A 382 12.07 6.00 -4.63
CA LYS A 382 13.18 5.05 -4.42
C LYS A 382 14.41 5.78 -3.88
N ARG A 383 15.19 5.05 -3.08
CA ARG A 383 16.41 5.56 -2.45
C ARG A 383 17.62 4.88 -3.07
N THR A 384 18.55 5.70 -3.61
CA THR A 384 19.78 5.22 -4.24
C THR A 384 20.97 5.67 -3.40
N SER A 385 21.81 4.74 -2.96
CA SER A 385 23.04 5.05 -2.22
C SER A 385 24.07 5.72 -3.13
N LEU A 386 24.67 6.80 -2.65
CA LEU A 386 25.73 7.54 -3.31
C LEU A 386 27.03 7.39 -2.52
N LEU A 387 28.09 6.94 -3.20
CA LEU A 387 29.38 6.74 -2.60
C LEU A 387 30.46 7.40 -3.46
N ARG A 388 31.28 8.25 -2.84
CA ARG A 388 32.45 8.84 -3.48
C ARG A 388 33.65 8.72 -2.53
N TYR A 389 34.75 8.21 -3.07
CA TYR A 389 36.04 8.18 -2.42
C TYR A 389 37.03 8.96 -3.27
N GLU A 390 37.68 9.91 -2.63
CA GLU A 390 38.86 10.56 -3.21
C GLU A 390 40.07 9.62 -3.15
N LYS A 391 41.09 9.93 -3.90
CA LYS A 391 42.27 9.09 -4.09
C LYS A 391 42.94 8.70 -2.76
N GLU A 392 43.22 9.65 -1.90
CA GLU A 392 43.90 9.44 -0.62
C GLU A 392 43.04 8.67 0.38
N ALA A 393 41.72 8.90 0.35
CA ALA A 393 40.79 8.14 1.16
C ALA A 393 40.69 6.68 0.70
N PHE A 394 40.68 6.45 -0.62
CA PHE A 394 40.70 5.13 -1.19
C PHE A 394 42.01 4.37 -0.87
N GLU A 395 43.17 5.01 -0.96
CA GLU A 395 44.48 4.42 -0.61
C GLU A 395 44.43 3.83 0.81
N ARG A 396 43.85 4.56 1.75
CA ARG A 396 43.69 4.09 3.16
C ARG A 396 42.75 2.89 3.31
N ALA A 397 41.72 2.81 2.47
CA ALA A 397 40.69 1.75 2.54
C ALA A 397 41.04 0.47 1.75
N ALA A 398 41.90 0.59 0.72
CA ALA A 398 42.11 -0.46 -0.27
C ALA A 398 42.59 -1.79 0.33
N GLU A 399 43.44 -1.76 1.37
CA GLU A 399 43.92 -2.97 2.03
C GLU A 399 42.82 -3.70 2.77
N SER A 400 41.99 -2.97 3.54
CA SER A 400 40.86 -3.55 4.26
C SER A 400 39.84 -4.17 3.31
N VAL A 401 39.55 -3.50 2.17
CA VAL A 401 38.67 -4.06 1.13
C VAL A 401 39.26 -5.36 0.58
N ALA A 402 40.57 -5.39 0.27
CA ALA A 402 41.20 -6.58 -0.30
C ALA A 402 41.26 -7.76 0.70
N VAL A 403 41.50 -7.48 1.99
CA VAL A 403 41.51 -8.50 3.05
C VAL A 403 40.12 -9.13 3.20
N LEU A 404 39.07 -8.31 3.30
CA LEU A 404 37.70 -8.81 3.43
C LEU A 404 37.28 -9.61 2.19
N ALA A 405 37.55 -9.09 1.00
CA ALA A 405 37.22 -9.79 -0.24
C ALA A 405 37.92 -11.16 -0.36
N LYS A 406 39.17 -11.25 0.08
CA LYS A 406 39.91 -12.53 0.12
C LYS A 406 39.33 -13.49 1.14
N CYS A 407 38.91 -13.02 2.30
CA CYS A 407 38.23 -13.83 3.32
C CYS A 407 36.95 -14.49 2.78
N GLU A 408 36.24 -13.79 1.90
CA GLU A 408 35.05 -14.28 1.20
C GLU A 408 35.37 -15.12 -0.06
N GLY A 409 36.65 -15.33 -0.38
CA GLY A 409 37.08 -16.03 -1.60
C GLY A 409 36.89 -15.21 -2.89
N LEU A 410 36.61 -13.91 -2.80
CA LEU A 410 36.33 -13.03 -3.92
C LEU A 410 37.60 -12.36 -4.46
N GLY A 411 38.45 -13.11 -5.17
CA GLY A 411 39.73 -12.63 -5.70
C GLY A 411 39.60 -11.45 -6.67
N GLY A 412 38.55 -11.41 -7.46
CA GLY A 412 38.25 -10.27 -8.37
C GLY A 412 37.99 -8.96 -7.62
N HIS A 413 37.25 -9.01 -6.50
CA HIS A 413 37.01 -7.85 -5.64
C HIS A 413 38.32 -7.35 -5.00
N ALA A 414 39.12 -8.26 -4.44
CA ALA A 414 40.43 -7.94 -3.91
C ALA A 414 41.34 -7.30 -4.98
N ARG A 415 41.40 -7.86 -6.18
CA ARG A 415 42.18 -7.33 -7.30
C ARG A 415 41.70 -5.94 -7.72
N SER A 416 40.37 -5.71 -7.76
CA SER A 416 39.80 -4.41 -8.08
C SER A 416 40.30 -3.29 -7.13
N ALA A 417 40.43 -3.57 -5.85
CA ALA A 417 40.96 -2.60 -4.87
C ALA A 417 42.49 -2.44 -5.03
N LEU A 418 43.23 -3.54 -5.11
CA LEU A 418 44.71 -3.51 -5.13
C LEU A 418 45.27 -2.88 -6.41
N ILE A 419 44.68 -3.10 -7.56
CA ILE A 419 45.16 -2.52 -8.82
C ILE A 419 45.12 -0.97 -8.79
N ARG A 420 44.10 -0.39 -8.15
CA ARG A 420 44.00 1.06 -7.96
C ARG A 420 45.07 1.56 -7.02
N LYS A 421 45.35 0.85 -5.96
CA LYS A 421 46.45 1.16 -5.01
C LYS A 421 47.82 1.09 -5.72
N GLU A 422 48.08 0.07 -6.53
CA GLU A 422 49.31 -0.08 -7.32
C GLU A 422 49.52 1.09 -8.30
N VAL A 423 48.49 1.49 -9.02
CA VAL A 423 48.54 2.66 -9.93
C VAL A 423 48.87 3.93 -9.18
N LEU A 424 48.29 4.15 -8.01
CA LEU A 424 48.54 5.28 -7.15
C LEU A 424 49.98 5.30 -6.64
N THR A 425 50.52 4.16 -6.23
CA THR A 425 51.92 4.00 -5.76
C THR A 425 52.90 4.24 -6.89
N ARG A 426 52.67 3.72 -8.10
CA ARG A 426 53.55 3.94 -9.28
C ARG A 426 53.59 5.42 -9.70
N ARG A 427 52.48 6.14 -9.66
CA ARG A 427 52.44 7.58 -9.95
C ARG A 427 53.24 8.38 -8.92
N ARG A 428 53.22 8.02 -7.64
CA ARG A 428 54.07 8.65 -6.61
C ARG A 428 55.55 8.42 -6.85
N ASN A 429 55.93 7.25 -7.43
CA ASN A 429 57.31 6.90 -7.71
C ASN A 429 57.80 7.34 -9.11
N GLY A 430 57.10 8.24 -9.81
CA GLY A 430 57.55 8.86 -11.05
C GLY A 430 57.39 8.04 -12.34
N ALA A 431 56.62 6.95 -12.31
CA ALA A 431 56.33 6.16 -13.51
C ALA A 431 55.32 6.89 -14.41
N THR A 432 55.66 7.10 -15.67
CA THR A 432 54.79 7.75 -16.67
C THR A 432 53.65 6.88 -17.15
N GLU A 433 52.52 7.46 -17.54
CA GLU A 433 51.29 6.80 -17.97
C GLU A 433 51.49 5.80 -19.15
N THR A 434 52.52 6.02 -19.98
CA THR A 434 52.85 5.21 -21.17
C THR A 434 53.32 3.80 -20.79
N GLN A 435 53.98 3.63 -19.63
CA GLN A 435 54.47 2.31 -19.18
C GLN A 435 53.32 1.42 -18.61
N LEU A 436 52.21 2.01 -18.19
CA LEU A 436 51.08 1.32 -17.62
C LEU A 436 50.21 0.62 -18.65
N ARG A 437 50.12 1.16 -19.89
CA ARG A 437 49.32 0.55 -20.97
C ARG A 437 49.97 -0.70 -21.57
N CYS A 438 51.31 -0.82 -21.58
CA CYS A 438 52.02 -1.97 -22.09
C CYS A 438 52.00 -3.20 -21.15
N ALA A 439 51.78 -3.00 -19.83
CA ALA A 439 51.79 -4.09 -18.83
C ALA A 439 50.41 -4.80 -18.70
N ALA A 440 49.36 -4.26 -19.29
CA ALA A 440 48.00 -4.75 -19.16
C ALA A 440 47.48 -5.61 -20.34
N ALA A 441 48.28 -5.83 -21.40
CA ALA A 441 47.87 -6.67 -22.48
C ALA A 441 48.27 -8.15 -22.20
N PRO A 442 47.32 -9.09 -22.22
CA PRO A 442 47.66 -10.49 -22.14
C PRO A 442 48.46 -10.95 -23.38
N PRO A 443 49.40 -11.90 -23.27
CA PRO A 443 50.14 -12.41 -24.41
C PRO A 443 49.14 -13.00 -25.43
N ARG A 444 49.23 -12.54 -26.68
CA ARG A 444 48.52 -13.16 -27.80
C ARG A 444 49.08 -14.58 -27.98
N GLU A 445 48.28 -15.60 -27.68
CA GLU A 445 48.59 -16.95 -28.11
C GLU A 445 48.74 -16.96 -29.64
N LYS A 446 49.93 -17.35 -30.11
CA LYS A 446 50.18 -17.65 -31.50
C LYS A 446 49.47 -18.97 -31.80
N GLY A 447 48.34 -18.88 -32.46
CA GLY A 447 47.74 -20.03 -33.07
C GLY A 447 48.68 -20.58 -34.14
N SER A 448 49.05 -21.82 -33.99
CA SER A 448 49.59 -22.65 -35.06
C SER A 448 48.45 -23.42 -35.74
N LEU A 449 48.35 -23.19 -37.05
CA LEU A 449 47.74 -24.02 -38.13
C LEU A 449 46.35 -24.61 -37.86
#